data_5c54977bf5043b483828b3aa23d9cab0
#
_entry.id   5c54977bf5043b483828b3aa23d9cab0
#
_cell.length_a   1.000
_cell.length_b   1.000
_cell.length_c   1.000
_cell.angle_alpha   90.00
_cell.angle_beta   90.00
_cell.angle_gamma   90.00
#
_symmetry.space_group_name_H-M   'P 1'
#
loop_
_entity.id
_entity.type
_entity.pdbx_description
1 polymer ?
#
loop_
_entity_poly.entity_id
_entity_poly.type
_entity_poly.pdbx_seq_one_letter_code
_entity_poly.pdbx_strand_id
1 'polypeptide(L)'
;MTIKWLSRGVSREKAFFVSETSLRKLRFWKVSELFMAENATDHQVKRELKTRHLSMIALGGSIGTGLFVASGSAISTAGPGGGLLAYVAMGLMVYFLMTSLGEMATNMPISGSFAAYSTKYVDPALGFAMGWNYWFNWAITLAVDISTAAIVMKYWLPNVPGWIWSVSVLVIIFLINALTVKAFGETEYWMAMIKVVTVLVFLVVGVLTIFGIMGGHATGLENFTYKKAPFVGGVPAILGVFVVAGFSFQGTELVGITAGESATPEKSIPKAINQVFWRILLFYILAIFVIACIIPYTSPDLLGSEASDIAISPFTLVFQRAGLAAAASVMNAVILTSVISAANSGMYASSRMLYSLAIQGNAPRYFEHTTSHGVPLRAQVATTIVGALAFITSIAGPEVYTWLVAASGLTGFIAWLGIAISHFRFRRAFVKQGHDVKELKYHAKLFPVGPLLALILCLLVIAGQNTGAFIHFDWEQILITYLSVPLFVVLFVYYKIRHKTKLIPLDQVDISSTRTEQRHD
;
A
#
# COMPACT_ATOMS: atom_id res chain seq x y z
N MET A 1 48.80 -27.68 33.63
CA MET A 1 49.33 -26.35 33.35
C MET A 1 48.61 -25.35 34.23
N THR A 2 49.33 -24.82 35.22
CA THR A 2 48.85 -24.14 36.42
C THR A 2 48.51 -22.69 36.12
N ILE A 3 47.28 -22.26 36.36
CA ILE A 3 46.91 -20.85 36.32
C ILE A 3 46.84 -20.32 37.75
N LYS A 4 47.69 -19.32 38.02
CA LYS A 4 47.81 -18.59 39.28
C LYS A 4 46.54 -17.85 39.65
N TRP A 5 46.17 -17.97 40.91
CA TRP A 5 45.14 -17.21 41.61
C TRP A 5 45.48 -15.74 41.76
N LEU A 6 44.56 -14.87 41.50
CA LEU A 6 44.51 -13.52 42.06
C LEU A 6 43.37 -13.54 43.13
N SER A 7 43.83 -13.55 44.38
CA SER A 7 42.99 -13.38 45.56
C SER A 7 42.79 -11.91 45.88
N ARG A 8 41.56 -11.46 46.04
CA ARG A 8 41.11 -10.60 47.14
C ARG A 8 39.59 -10.42 47.09
N GLY A 9 38.94 -10.99 48.09
CA GLY A 9 37.75 -10.43 48.73
C GLY A 9 36.39 -10.75 48.11
N VAL A 10 35.94 -12.04 48.08
CA VAL A 10 34.50 -12.38 48.14
C VAL A 10 34.37 -13.68 48.94
N SER A 11 33.40 -13.67 49.87
CA SER A 11 33.06 -14.72 50.82
C SER A 11 32.79 -16.07 50.13
N ARG A 12 33.20 -17.15 50.82
CA ARG A 12 32.87 -18.55 50.52
C ARG A 12 31.37 -18.74 50.54
N GLU A 13 30.79 -18.97 49.35
CA GLU A 13 29.67 -19.90 49.15
C GLU A 13 29.31 -20.00 47.68
N LYS A 14 29.27 -21.27 47.18
CA LYS A 14 28.89 -21.69 45.80
C LYS A 14 29.93 -21.50 44.68
N ALA A 15 30.95 -22.35 44.71
CA ALA A 15 31.71 -22.69 43.52
C ALA A 15 30.78 -23.52 42.56
N PHE A 16 30.21 -22.87 41.54
CA PHE A 16 29.58 -23.58 40.42
C PHE A 16 30.70 -24.18 39.55
N PHE A 17 30.82 -25.48 39.53
CA PHE A 17 31.60 -26.23 38.55
C PHE A 17 30.95 -26.05 37.18
N VAL A 18 31.42 -25.09 36.37
CA VAL A 18 31.08 -25.00 34.96
C VAL A 18 31.90 -26.06 34.23
N SER A 19 31.29 -27.13 33.78
CA SER A 19 31.96 -28.22 33.07
C SER A 19 32.58 -27.69 31.76
N GLU A 20 33.73 -28.26 31.37
CA GLU A 20 34.42 -27.91 30.10
C GLU A 20 33.50 -28.01 28.86
N THR A 21 32.46 -28.86 28.94
CA THR A 21 31.38 -28.98 27.97
C THR A 21 30.50 -27.73 27.89
N SER A 22 30.26 -27.04 29.00
CA SER A 22 29.49 -25.79 29.07
C SER A 22 30.31 -24.63 28.52
N LEU A 23 31.62 -24.59 28.76
CA LEU A 23 32.52 -23.59 28.18
C LEU A 23 32.75 -23.78 26.67
N ARG A 24 32.77 -25.03 26.17
CA ARG A 24 32.74 -25.33 24.74
C ARG A 24 31.43 -24.92 24.07
N LYS A 25 30.28 -25.17 24.71
CA LYS A 25 28.98 -24.71 24.21
C LYS A 25 28.87 -23.19 24.19
N LEU A 26 29.34 -22.48 25.23
CA LEU A 26 29.39 -21.01 25.28
C LEU A 26 30.35 -20.41 24.24
N ARG A 27 31.51 -21.04 23.99
CA ARG A 27 32.41 -20.61 22.91
C ARG A 27 31.81 -20.90 21.53
N PHE A 28 31.16 -22.04 21.34
CA PHE A 28 30.48 -22.37 20.09
C PHE A 28 29.28 -21.42 19.85
N TRP A 29 28.55 -21.07 20.91
CA TRP A 29 27.44 -20.10 20.84
C TRP A 29 27.96 -18.69 20.51
N LYS A 30 29.00 -18.20 21.17
CA LYS A 30 29.62 -16.91 20.86
C LYS A 30 30.23 -16.85 19.47
N VAL A 31 30.83 -17.91 18.99
CA VAL A 31 31.37 -17.97 17.63
C VAL A 31 30.24 -18.06 16.61
N SER A 32 29.15 -18.79 16.90
CA SER A 32 27.97 -18.78 16.03
C SER A 32 27.23 -17.44 16.03
N GLU A 33 27.16 -16.73 17.16
CA GLU A 33 26.64 -15.36 17.22
C GLU A 33 27.50 -14.38 16.45
N LEU A 34 28.82 -14.45 16.57
CA LEU A 34 29.75 -13.62 15.77
C LEU A 34 29.66 -13.94 14.27
N PHE A 35 29.60 -15.22 13.89
CA PHE A 35 29.37 -15.62 12.48
C PHE A 35 27.97 -15.23 11.97
N MET A 36 26.95 -15.28 12.82
CA MET A 36 25.60 -14.81 12.48
C MET A 36 25.52 -13.30 12.41
N ALA A 37 26.22 -12.57 13.26
CA ALA A 37 26.30 -11.11 13.23
C ALA A 37 27.09 -10.62 12.00
N GLU A 38 28.20 -11.29 11.63
CA GLU A 38 29.02 -10.94 10.46
C GLU A 38 28.29 -11.25 9.15
N ASN A 39 27.50 -12.33 9.09
CA ASN A 39 26.61 -12.63 7.96
C ASN A 39 25.32 -11.80 7.95
N ALA A 40 24.84 -11.30 9.10
CA ALA A 40 23.65 -10.46 9.20
C ALA A 40 23.85 -9.06 8.59
N THR A 41 25.08 -8.52 8.62
CA THR A 41 25.38 -7.22 8.02
C THR A 41 25.39 -7.23 6.49
N ASP A 42 25.60 -8.38 5.87
CA ASP A 42 25.67 -8.51 4.40
C ASP A 42 24.27 -8.71 3.73
N HIS A 43 23.21 -8.88 4.53
CA HIS A 43 21.85 -9.18 4.06
C HIS A 43 20.81 -8.11 4.39
N GLN A 44 21.21 -6.91 4.82
CA GLN A 44 20.26 -5.85 5.18
C GLN A 44 19.96 -4.90 4.02
N VAL A 45 18.68 -4.47 3.92
CA VAL A 45 18.30 -3.38 3.01
C VAL A 45 18.99 -2.07 3.44
N LYS A 46 19.47 -1.29 2.48
CA LYS A 46 20.18 -0.03 2.78
C LYS A 46 19.23 1.10 3.11
N ARG A 47 19.55 1.92 4.12
CA ARG A 47 18.79 3.11 4.53
C ARG A 47 19.21 4.34 3.73
N GLU A 48 18.82 4.42 2.46
CA GLU A 48 19.24 5.48 1.53
C GLU A 48 18.11 6.45 1.13
N LEU A 49 16.85 6.15 1.51
CA LEU A 49 15.71 7.01 1.18
C LEU A 49 15.73 8.29 2.03
N LYS A 50 15.83 9.44 1.35
CA LYS A 50 15.80 10.76 1.98
C LYS A 50 14.36 11.17 2.28
N THR A 51 14.17 12.16 3.18
CA THR A 51 12.85 12.72 3.52
C THR A 51 12.06 13.17 2.29
N ARG A 52 12.70 13.74 1.26
CA ARG A 52 12.03 14.14 0.01
C ARG A 52 11.43 12.94 -0.73
N HIS A 53 12.13 11.78 -0.73
CA HIS A 53 11.64 10.56 -1.37
C HIS A 53 10.38 10.05 -0.65
N LEU A 54 10.42 9.93 0.68
CA LEU A 54 9.26 9.50 1.47
C LEU A 54 8.07 10.46 1.32
N SER A 55 8.32 11.78 1.30
CA SER A 55 7.27 12.77 1.06
C SER A 55 6.63 12.60 -0.31
N MET A 56 7.39 12.35 -1.37
CA MET A 56 6.85 12.14 -2.71
C MET A 56 6.18 10.78 -2.87
N ILE A 57 6.71 9.71 -2.26
CA ILE A 57 6.03 8.41 -2.18
C ILE A 57 4.70 8.56 -1.44
N ALA A 58 4.66 9.32 -0.34
CA ALA A 58 3.43 9.60 0.40
C ALA A 58 2.42 10.42 -0.41
N LEU A 59 2.85 11.37 -1.24
CA LEU A 59 1.99 12.21 -2.05
C LEU A 59 1.55 11.54 -3.34
N GLY A 60 2.47 10.89 -4.05
CA GLY A 60 2.26 10.39 -5.41
C GLY A 60 2.14 8.88 -5.53
N GLY A 61 2.60 8.10 -4.54
CA GLY A 61 2.67 6.64 -4.63
C GLY A 61 1.32 5.94 -4.82
N SER A 62 0.22 6.54 -4.35
CA SER A 62 -1.14 6.03 -4.53
C SER A 62 -1.91 6.71 -5.68
N ILE A 63 -1.37 7.76 -6.31
CA ILE A 63 -1.99 8.38 -7.48
C ILE A 63 -1.63 7.52 -8.70
N GLY A 64 -2.56 6.70 -9.13
CA GLY A 64 -2.38 5.75 -10.23
C GLY A 64 -3.69 5.52 -10.97
N THR A 65 -3.85 4.30 -11.47
CA THR A 65 -5.01 3.81 -12.23
C THR A 65 -6.34 4.09 -11.52
N GLY A 66 -6.40 3.90 -10.19
CA GLY A 66 -7.62 4.09 -9.41
C GLY A 66 -8.16 5.53 -9.49
N LEU A 67 -7.31 6.55 -9.36
CA LEU A 67 -7.76 7.93 -9.44
C LEU A 67 -7.97 8.40 -10.88
N PHE A 68 -7.00 8.18 -11.75
CA PHE A 68 -7.04 8.73 -13.10
C PHE A 68 -8.03 8.02 -14.04
N VAL A 69 -8.32 6.74 -13.78
CA VAL A 69 -9.17 5.92 -14.67
C VAL A 69 -10.46 5.53 -13.97
N ALA A 70 -10.38 4.82 -12.83
CA ALA A 70 -11.56 4.24 -12.19
C ALA A 70 -12.49 5.26 -11.51
N SER A 71 -12.06 6.51 -11.30
CA SER A 71 -12.87 7.54 -10.62
C SER A 71 -14.15 7.91 -11.40
N GLY A 72 -14.15 7.75 -12.73
CA GLY A 72 -15.34 7.99 -13.56
C GLY A 72 -16.48 7.04 -13.23
N SER A 73 -16.18 5.76 -13.02
CA SER A 73 -17.20 4.75 -12.68
C SER A 73 -17.87 5.04 -11.32
N ALA A 74 -17.16 5.66 -10.39
CA ALA A 74 -17.75 6.06 -9.12
C ALA A 74 -18.87 7.11 -9.27
N ILE A 75 -18.66 8.10 -10.16
CA ILE A 75 -19.65 9.15 -10.42
C ILE A 75 -20.81 8.60 -11.27
N SER A 76 -20.53 7.77 -12.28
CA SER A 76 -21.57 7.19 -13.14
C SER A 76 -22.48 6.25 -12.37
N THR A 77 -21.95 5.45 -11.44
CA THR A 77 -22.70 4.44 -10.67
C THR A 77 -23.55 5.06 -9.56
N ALA A 78 -22.95 5.92 -8.72
CA ALA A 78 -23.60 6.43 -7.51
C ALA A 78 -24.07 7.89 -7.63
N GLY A 79 -23.84 8.54 -8.78
CA GLY A 79 -24.09 9.95 -8.99
C GLY A 79 -23.00 10.84 -8.38
N PRO A 80 -23.04 12.17 -8.65
CA PRO A 80 -22.03 13.11 -8.20
C PRO A 80 -21.90 13.18 -6.68
N GLY A 81 -23.04 13.17 -5.96
CA GLY A 81 -23.08 13.19 -4.50
C GLY A 81 -22.63 11.86 -3.88
N GLY A 82 -23.09 10.73 -4.46
CA GLY A 82 -22.72 9.40 -3.99
C GLY A 82 -21.23 9.09 -4.17
N GLY A 83 -20.68 9.41 -5.34
CA GLY A 83 -19.25 9.29 -5.60
C GLY A 83 -18.42 10.16 -4.65
N LEU A 84 -18.78 11.44 -4.47
CA LEU A 84 -18.09 12.35 -3.56
C LEU A 84 -18.14 11.84 -2.11
N LEU A 85 -19.31 11.39 -1.64
CA LEU A 85 -19.49 10.84 -0.30
C LEU A 85 -18.59 9.63 -0.06
N ALA A 86 -18.50 8.72 -1.04
CA ALA A 86 -17.63 7.55 -0.94
C ALA A 86 -16.16 7.95 -0.82
N TYR A 87 -15.68 8.89 -1.63
CA TYR A 87 -14.29 9.36 -1.56
C TYR A 87 -13.98 10.13 -0.26
N VAL A 88 -14.94 10.90 0.29
CA VAL A 88 -14.79 11.57 1.59
C VAL A 88 -14.68 10.54 2.72
N ALA A 89 -15.59 9.56 2.76
CA ALA A 89 -15.57 8.52 3.80
C ALA A 89 -14.32 7.65 3.72
N MET A 90 -13.89 7.27 2.51
CA MET A 90 -12.65 6.53 2.29
C MET A 90 -11.42 7.37 2.67
N GLY A 91 -11.41 8.65 2.31
CA GLY A 91 -10.35 9.57 2.69
C GLY A 91 -10.20 9.70 4.22
N LEU A 92 -11.33 9.79 4.93
CA LEU A 92 -11.33 9.82 6.39
C LEU A 92 -10.78 8.52 7.00
N MET A 93 -11.22 7.37 6.48
CA MET A 93 -10.72 6.06 6.89
C MET A 93 -9.21 5.95 6.68
N VAL A 94 -8.72 6.30 5.49
CA VAL A 94 -7.30 6.25 5.14
C VAL A 94 -6.49 7.22 6.00
N TYR A 95 -7.01 8.40 6.31
CA TYR A 95 -6.35 9.33 7.22
C TYR A 95 -6.12 8.70 8.60
N PHE A 96 -7.12 8.04 9.18
CA PHE A 96 -6.97 7.35 10.46
C PHE A 96 -6.01 6.17 10.39
N LEU A 97 -6.05 5.41 9.30
CA LEU A 97 -5.10 4.32 9.07
C LEU A 97 -3.66 4.83 8.99
N MET A 98 -3.44 5.94 8.29
CA MET A 98 -2.11 6.51 8.12
C MET A 98 -1.56 7.11 9.42
N THR A 99 -2.39 7.77 10.21
CA THR A 99 -1.96 8.23 11.54
C THR A 99 -1.63 7.05 12.47
N SER A 100 -2.40 5.96 12.40
CA SER A 100 -2.13 4.71 13.12
C SER A 100 -0.82 4.05 12.68
N LEU A 101 -0.61 3.94 11.37
CA LEU A 101 0.62 3.39 10.80
C LEU A 101 1.84 4.27 11.14
N GLY A 102 1.68 5.60 11.06
CA GLY A 102 2.72 6.56 11.38
C GLY A 102 3.25 6.45 12.81
N GLU A 103 2.36 6.18 13.76
CA GLU A 103 2.75 5.97 15.16
C GLU A 103 3.62 4.72 15.31
N MET A 104 3.17 3.60 14.77
CA MET A 104 3.92 2.34 14.83
C MET A 104 5.25 2.43 14.04
N ALA A 105 5.21 2.98 12.83
CA ALA A 105 6.38 3.07 11.96
C ALA A 105 7.44 4.07 12.46
N THR A 106 7.05 5.11 13.19
CA THR A 106 8.01 6.03 13.82
C THR A 106 8.70 5.38 15.03
N ASN A 107 7.97 4.55 15.78
CA ASN A 107 8.51 3.82 16.92
C ASN A 107 9.39 2.62 16.49
N MET A 108 8.97 1.89 15.46
CA MET A 108 9.66 0.71 14.95
C MET A 108 9.73 0.74 13.40
N PRO A 109 10.71 1.46 12.81
CA PRO A 109 10.88 1.59 11.37
C PRO A 109 11.53 0.34 10.76
N ILE A 110 10.71 -0.58 10.26
CA ILE A 110 11.11 -1.84 9.64
C ILE A 110 10.40 -2.07 8.32
N SER A 111 11.06 -2.75 7.36
CA SER A 111 10.52 -3.00 6.02
C SER A 111 9.31 -3.94 6.01
N GLY A 112 9.14 -4.79 7.02
CA GLY A 112 7.98 -5.64 7.20
C GLY A 112 6.71 -4.90 7.65
N SER A 113 6.86 -3.66 8.13
CA SER A 113 5.77 -2.76 8.50
C SER A 113 4.63 -3.46 9.24
N PHE A 114 3.39 -3.26 8.81
CA PHE A 114 2.19 -3.78 9.49
C PHE A 114 2.11 -5.32 9.59
N ALA A 115 2.77 -6.09 8.72
CA ALA A 115 2.87 -7.54 8.89
C ALA A 115 3.72 -7.88 10.12
N ALA A 116 4.87 -7.20 10.29
CA ALA A 116 5.71 -7.36 11.47
C ALA A 116 5.04 -6.78 12.73
N TYR A 117 4.31 -5.66 12.62
CA TYR A 117 3.51 -5.12 13.74
C TYR A 117 2.41 -6.09 14.16
N SER A 118 1.72 -6.73 13.20
CA SER A 118 0.73 -7.76 13.50
C SER A 118 1.35 -8.97 14.22
N THR A 119 2.57 -9.38 13.81
CA THR A 119 3.33 -10.44 14.48
C THR A 119 3.69 -10.06 15.92
N LYS A 120 4.20 -8.84 16.15
CA LYS A 120 4.69 -8.40 17.47
C LYS A 120 3.58 -7.97 18.43
N TYR A 121 2.49 -7.37 17.91
CA TYR A 121 1.47 -6.74 18.77
C TYR A 121 0.18 -7.53 18.89
N VAL A 122 -0.07 -8.47 17.95
CA VAL A 122 -1.33 -9.21 17.91
C VAL A 122 -1.11 -10.71 18.05
N ASP A 123 -0.70 -11.37 16.97
CA ASP A 123 -0.52 -12.81 16.89
C ASP A 123 0.43 -13.11 15.70
N PRO A 124 1.45 -13.97 15.86
CA PRO A 124 2.32 -14.36 14.75
C PRO A 124 1.58 -14.92 13.53
N ALA A 125 0.45 -15.63 13.74
CA ALA A 125 -0.37 -16.11 12.63
C ALA A 125 -1.00 -14.97 11.83
N LEU A 126 -1.41 -13.87 12.49
CA LEU A 126 -1.92 -12.69 11.79
C LEU A 126 -0.82 -12.05 10.95
N GLY A 127 0.38 -11.89 11.50
CA GLY A 127 1.51 -11.33 10.78
C GLY A 127 1.91 -12.16 9.56
N PHE A 128 1.92 -13.48 9.69
CA PHE A 128 2.15 -14.41 8.58
C PHE A 128 1.13 -14.20 7.45
N ALA A 129 -0.16 -14.26 7.78
CA ALA A 129 -1.23 -14.11 6.79
C ALA A 129 -1.21 -12.71 6.15
N MET A 130 -0.96 -11.64 6.94
CA MET A 130 -0.83 -10.27 6.45
C MET A 130 0.32 -10.10 5.48
N GLY A 131 1.48 -10.67 5.76
CA GLY A 131 2.65 -10.55 4.90
C GLY A 131 2.42 -11.20 3.53
N TRP A 132 1.90 -12.43 3.50
CA TRP A 132 1.57 -13.13 2.27
C TRP A 132 0.44 -12.44 1.48
N ASN A 133 -0.60 -11.98 2.17
CA ASN A 133 -1.70 -11.22 1.55
C ASN A 133 -1.18 -9.94 0.89
N TYR A 134 -0.29 -9.20 1.54
CA TYR A 134 0.24 -7.94 1.00
C TYR A 134 1.23 -8.15 -0.14
N TRP A 135 2.08 -9.19 -0.05
CA TRP A 135 2.91 -9.59 -1.17
C TRP A 135 2.06 -9.91 -2.40
N PHE A 136 1.03 -10.73 -2.23
CA PHE A 136 0.10 -11.09 -3.30
C PHE A 136 -0.63 -9.87 -3.85
N ASN A 137 -1.14 -8.99 -2.98
CA ASN A 137 -1.81 -7.76 -3.36
C ASN A 137 -0.98 -6.95 -4.37
N TRP A 138 0.26 -6.63 -4.01
CA TRP A 138 1.12 -5.81 -4.86
C TRP A 138 1.66 -6.55 -6.08
N ALA A 139 1.83 -7.85 -6.01
CA ALA A 139 2.22 -8.66 -7.16
C ALA A 139 1.09 -8.71 -8.22
N ILE A 140 -0.18 -8.79 -7.78
CA ILE A 140 -1.34 -8.71 -8.69
C ILE A 140 -1.55 -7.27 -9.18
N THR A 141 -1.42 -6.26 -8.31
CA THR A 141 -1.51 -4.84 -8.71
C THR A 141 -0.47 -4.51 -9.79
N LEU A 142 0.74 -5.04 -9.70
CA LEU A 142 1.76 -4.92 -10.74
C LEU A 142 1.25 -5.45 -12.10
N ALA A 143 0.56 -6.60 -12.11
CA ALA A 143 -0.02 -7.14 -13.35
C ALA A 143 -1.14 -6.23 -13.89
N VAL A 144 -2.00 -5.68 -13.02
CA VAL A 144 -3.05 -4.71 -13.39
C VAL A 144 -2.44 -3.47 -14.03
N ASP A 145 -1.44 -2.88 -13.38
CA ASP A 145 -0.81 -1.63 -13.85
C ASP A 145 -0.07 -1.85 -15.19
N ILE A 146 0.63 -2.98 -15.36
CA ILE A 146 1.28 -3.33 -16.63
C ILE A 146 0.24 -3.48 -17.75
N SER A 147 -0.88 -4.14 -17.47
CA SER A 147 -1.98 -4.28 -18.44
C SER A 147 -2.58 -2.92 -18.78
N THR A 148 -2.80 -2.06 -17.79
CA THR A 148 -3.28 -0.69 -17.98
C THR A 148 -2.32 0.13 -18.83
N ALA A 149 -1.01 0.04 -18.59
CA ALA A 149 -0.01 0.73 -19.40
C ALA A 149 -0.06 0.29 -20.87
N ALA A 150 -0.26 -1.00 -21.14
CA ALA A 150 -0.42 -1.53 -22.50
C ALA A 150 -1.69 -1.00 -23.18
N ILE A 151 -2.79 -0.85 -22.44
CA ILE A 151 -4.03 -0.29 -22.98
C ILE A 151 -3.86 1.21 -23.29
N VAL A 152 -3.24 1.98 -22.39
CA VAL A 152 -2.97 3.42 -22.61
C VAL A 152 -2.08 3.64 -23.83
N MET A 153 -1.09 2.75 -24.08
CA MET A 153 -0.21 2.84 -25.25
C MET A 153 -0.95 2.67 -26.58
N LYS A 154 -2.08 1.95 -26.61
CA LYS A 154 -2.92 1.82 -27.81
C LYS A 154 -3.47 3.15 -28.32
N TYR A 155 -3.55 4.18 -27.47
CA TYR A 155 -3.96 5.51 -27.88
C TYR A 155 -3.06 6.11 -28.98
N TRP A 156 -1.75 5.89 -28.88
CA TRP A 156 -0.80 6.39 -29.89
C TRP A 156 -0.45 5.35 -30.95
N LEU A 157 -0.42 4.07 -30.58
CA LEU A 157 0.06 2.98 -31.40
C LEU A 157 -0.94 1.80 -31.38
N PRO A 158 -2.16 1.97 -31.95
CA PRO A 158 -3.24 0.99 -31.85
C PRO A 158 -2.93 -0.36 -32.51
N ASN A 159 -2.04 -0.37 -33.51
CA ASN A 159 -1.68 -1.57 -34.26
C ASN A 159 -0.58 -2.41 -33.60
N VAL A 160 0.06 -1.91 -32.53
CA VAL A 160 1.10 -2.66 -31.81
C VAL A 160 0.44 -3.59 -30.80
N PRO A 161 0.76 -4.91 -30.83
CA PRO A 161 0.21 -5.86 -29.88
C PRO A 161 0.50 -5.47 -28.42
N GLY A 162 -0.52 -5.50 -27.55
CA GLY A 162 -0.42 -5.05 -26.16
C GLY A 162 0.67 -5.75 -25.35
N TRP A 163 0.93 -7.03 -25.64
CA TRP A 163 1.98 -7.79 -24.94
C TRP A 163 3.39 -7.20 -25.10
N ILE A 164 3.69 -6.53 -26.24
CA ILE A 164 4.97 -5.85 -26.45
C ILE A 164 5.15 -4.74 -25.42
N TRP A 165 4.10 -3.95 -25.17
CA TRP A 165 4.11 -2.89 -24.16
C TRP A 165 4.21 -3.46 -22.76
N SER A 166 3.47 -4.54 -22.47
CA SER A 166 3.51 -5.23 -21.18
C SER A 166 4.91 -5.74 -20.85
N VAL A 167 5.59 -6.41 -21.81
CA VAL A 167 6.99 -6.86 -21.65
C VAL A 167 7.91 -5.67 -21.43
N SER A 168 7.80 -4.64 -22.27
CA SER A 168 8.68 -3.46 -22.18
C SER A 168 8.58 -2.78 -20.83
N VAL A 169 7.35 -2.53 -20.34
CA VAL A 169 7.11 -1.90 -19.03
C VAL A 169 7.60 -2.79 -17.90
N LEU A 170 7.33 -4.10 -17.93
CA LEU A 170 7.80 -5.04 -16.90
C LEU A 170 9.33 -5.07 -16.82
N VAL A 171 10.02 -5.12 -17.96
CA VAL A 171 11.50 -5.10 -18.02
C VAL A 171 12.04 -3.78 -17.46
N ILE A 172 11.47 -2.64 -17.86
CA ILE A 172 11.91 -1.32 -17.36
C ILE A 172 11.77 -1.24 -15.86
N ILE A 173 10.60 -1.63 -15.30
CA ILE A 173 10.34 -1.60 -13.86
C ILE A 173 11.27 -2.57 -13.13
N PHE A 174 11.49 -3.77 -13.68
CA PHE A 174 12.43 -4.73 -13.11
C PHE A 174 13.82 -4.14 -13.00
N LEU A 175 14.33 -3.54 -14.07
CA LEU A 175 15.68 -2.95 -14.11
C LEU A 175 15.82 -1.80 -13.12
N ILE A 176 14.83 -0.87 -13.06
CA ILE A 176 14.85 0.24 -12.09
C ILE A 176 14.97 -0.29 -10.66
N ASN A 177 14.16 -1.28 -10.30
CA ASN A 177 14.15 -1.86 -8.95
C ASN A 177 15.39 -2.73 -8.66
N ALA A 178 16.03 -3.30 -9.68
CA ALA A 178 17.23 -4.13 -9.53
C ALA A 178 18.51 -3.32 -9.30
N LEU A 179 18.53 -2.02 -9.63
CA LEU A 179 19.73 -1.18 -9.53
C LEU A 179 20.09 -0.87 -8.08
N THR A 180 19.40 0.08 -7.47
CA THR A 180 19.67 0.52 -6.09
C THR A 180 18.39 1.07 -5.43
N VAL A 181 18.35 1.08 -4.09
CA VAL A 181 17.29 1.74 -3.31
C VAL A 181 17.20 3.24 -3.66
N LYS A 182 18.34 3.87 -3.86
CA LYS A 182 18.41 5.29 -4.25
C LYS A 182 17.82 5.52 -5.64
N ALA A 183 18.10 4.63 -6.62
CA ALA A 183 17.54 4.74 -7.98
C ALA A 183 16.01 4.65 -7.94
N PHE A 184 15.44 3.70 -7.19
CA PHE A 184 13.99 3.63 -6.94
C PHE A 184 13.46 4.95 -6.38
N GLY A 185 14.06 5.48 -5.31
CA GLY A 185 13.62 6.71 -4.65
C GLY A 185 13.65 7.94 -5.56
N GLU A 186 14.71 8.12 -6.37
CA GLU A 186 14.83 9.24 -7.32
C GLU A 186 13.83 9.11 -8.48
N THR A 187 13.67 7.90 -9.04
CA THR A 187 12.71 7.67 -10.13
C THR A 187 11.28 7.95 -9.64
N GLU A 188 10.91 7.42 -8.48
CA GLU A 188 9.57 7.64 -7.90
C GLU A 188 9.34 9.11 -7.54
N TYR A 189 10.37 9.81 -7.05
CA TYR A 189 10.30 11.25 -6.78
C TYR A 189 9.87 12.05 -8.03
N TRP A 190 10.53 11.82 -9.17
CA TRP A 190 10.22 12.57 -10.39
C TRP A 190 8.87 12.16 -11.00
N MET A 191 8.56 10.87 -11.01
CA MET A 191 7.24 10.40 -11.49
C MET A 191 6.11 10.94 -10.61
N ALA A 192 6.27 10.95 -9.28
CA ALA A 192 5.30 11.53 -8.36
C ALA A 192 5.16 13.06 -8.55
N MET A 193 6.25 13.76 -8.83
CA MET A 193 6.21 15.21 -9.11
C MET A 193 5.32 15.52 -10.32
N ILE A 194 5.45 14.74 -11.41
CA ILE A 194 4.61 14.89 -12.61
C ILE A 194 3.13 14.75 -12.25
N LYS A 195 2.77 13.70 -11.47
CA LYS A 195 1.40 13.47 -11.00
C LYS A 195 0.85 14.65 -10.20
N VAL A 196 1.62 15.11 -9.20
CA VAL A 196 1.24 16.23 -8.32
C VAL A 196 0.99 17.50 -9.12
N VAL A 197 1.93 17.87 -9.99
CA VAL A 197 1.79 19.08 -10.84
C VAL A 197 0.57 18.95 -11.75
N THR A 198 0.35 17.79 -12.35
CA THR A 198 -0.80 17.57 -13.25
C THR A 198 -2.12 17.71 -12.51
N VAL A 199 -2.26 17.15 -11.31
CA VAL A 199 -3.52 17.30 -10.55
C VAL A 199 -3.73 18.74 -10.11
N LEU A 200 -2.68 19.48 -9.74
CA LEU A 200 -2.80 20.91 -9.42
C LEU A 200 -3.26 21.73 -10.63
N VAL A 201 -2.66 21.49 -11.82
CA VAL A 201 -3.09 22.13 -13.07
C VAL A 201 -4.55 21.75 -13.39
N PHE A 202 -4.91 20.47 -13.23
CA PHE A 202 -6.28 20.00 -13.42
C PHE A 202 -7.27 20.73 -12.49
N LEU A 203 -6.95 20.92 -11.22
CA LEU A 203 -7.82 21.64 -10.28
C LEU A 203 -8.02 23.09 -10.70
N VAL A 204 -6.95 23.77 -11.13
CA VAL A 204 -7.04 25.16 -11.61
C VAL A 204 -7.92 25.24 -12.86
N VAL A 205 -7.64 24.41 -13.88
CA VAL A 205 -8.43 24.37 -15.12
C VAL A 205 -9.89 24.02 -14.83
N GLY A 206 -10.12 23.03 -13.95
CA GLY A 206 -11.45 22.61 -13.56
C GLY A 206 -12.26 23.72 -12.87
N VAL A 207 -11.64 24.44 -11.94
CA VAL A 207 -12.29 25.60 -11.29
C VAL A 207 -12.64 26.67 -12.31
N LEU A 208 -11.71 27.02 -13.22
CA LEU A 208 -11.97 28.00 -14.29
C LEU A 208 -13.12 27.54 -15.21
N THR A 209 -13.23 26.25 -15.47
CA THR A 209 -14.32 25.66 -16.26
C THR A 209 -15.66 25.72 -15.52
N ILE A 210 -15.70 25.41 -14.23
CA ILE A 210 -16.92 25.47 -13.39
C ILE A 210 -17.52 26.88 -13.41
N PHE A 211 -16.66 27.91 -13.39
CA PHE A 211 -17.10 29.33 -13.45
C PHE A 211 -17.29 29.85 -14.89
N GLY A 212 -17.12 29.04 -15.92
CA GLY A 212 -17.31 29.44 -17.33
C GLY A 212 -16.23 30.32 -17.90
N ILE A 213 -15.11 30.52 -17.20
CA ILE A 213 -13.94 31.27 -17.70
C ILE A 213 -13.26 30.48 -18.81
N MET A 214 -13.27 29.14 -18.70
CA MET A 214 -12.85 28.23 -19.77
C MET A 214 -14.04 27.37 -20.21
N GLY A 215 -14.03 26.90 -21.44
CA GLY A 215 -15.11 26.07 -22.02
C GLY A 215 -16.39 26.82 -22.40
N GLY A 216 -16.49 28.13 -22.15
CA GLY A 216 -17.56 29.00 -22.64
C GLY A 216 -18.93 28.86 -21.96
N HIS A 217 -19.12 27.91 -21.03
CA HIS A 217 -20.34 27.72 -20.26
C HIS A 217 -20.00 27.42 -18.80
N ALA A 218 -20.64 28.16 -17.87
CA ALA A 218 -20.50 27.90 -16.43
C ALA A 218 -21.35 26.71 -16.03
N THR A 219 -20.72 25.59 -15.68
CA THR A 219 -21.44 24.40 -15.25
C THR A 219 -21.93 24.48 -13.79
N GLY A 220 -21.21 25.23 -12.94
CA GLY A 220 -21.55 25.38 -11.53
C GLY A 220 -21.81 24.04 -10.84
N LEU A 221 -22.99 23.92 -10.20
CA LEU A 221 -23.46 22.69 -9.56
C LEU A 221 -24.63 22.02 -10.31
N GLU A 222 -24.84 22.33 -11.58
CA GLU A 222 -25.98 21.83 -12.37
C GLU A 222 -26.03 20.29 -12.40
N ASN A 223 -24.86 19.64 -12.49
CA ASN A 223 -24.77 18.19 -12.52
C ASN A 223 -25.18 17.52 -11.18
N PHE A 224 -25.17 18.24 -10.06
CA PHE A 224 -25.67 17.75 -8.77
C PHE A 224 -27.20 17.76 -8.65
N THR A 225 -27.88 18.46 -9.55
CA THR A 225 -29.36 18.51 -9.61
C THR A 225 -29.92 17.88 -10.88
N TYR A 226 -29.07 17.35 -11.75
CA TYR A 226 -29.45 16.78 -13.03
C TYR A 226 -30.11 15.40 -12.88
N LYS A 227 -31.32 15.24 -13.43
CA LYS A 227 -32.12 13.98 -13.41
C LYS A 227 -32.26 13.41 -11.97
N LYS A 228 -31.62 12.25 -11.70
CA LYS A 228 -31.68 11.54 -10.42
C LYS A 228 -30.53 11.91 -9.47
N ALA A 229 -29.65 12.86 -9.86
CA ALA A 229 -28.62 13.37 -8.97
C ALA A 229 -29.21 14.02 -7.71
N PRO A 230 -28.47 14.16 -6.60
CA PRO A 230 -27.03 13.82 -6.49
C PRO A 230 -26.74 12.35 -6.14
N PHE A 231 -27.74 11.55 -5.72
CA PHE A 231 -27.58 10.17 -5.28
C PHE A 231 -28.32 9.22 -6.23
N VAL A 232 -27.57 8.39 -6.95
CA VAL A 232 -28.09 7.44 -7.93
C VAL A 232 -27.93 6.02 -7.41
N GLY A 233 -28.89 5.13 -7.65
CA GLY A 233 -28.83 3.73 -7.24
C GLY A 233 -28.91 3.48 -5.72
N GLY A 234 -29.06 4.52 -4.91
CA GLY A 234 -29.24 4.43 -3.46
C GLY A 234 -28.00 3.90 -2.71
N VAL A 235 -28.24 3.38 -1.51
CA VAL A 235 -27.16 2.87 -0.62
C VAL A 235 -26.33 1.75 -1.27
N PRO A 236 -26.92 0.75 -1.99
CA PRO A 236 -26.11 -0.30 -2.63
C PRO A 236 -25.12 0.25 -3.64
N ALA A 237 -25.49 1.23 -4.45
CA ALA A 237 -24.59 1.84 -5.42
C ALA A 237 -23.44 2.59 -4.72
N ILE A 238 -23.72 3.32 -3.64
CA ILE A 238 -22.70 4.00 -2.84
C ILE A 238 -21.74 2.99 -2.23
N LEU A 239 -22.22 1.88 -1.67
CA LEU A 239 -21.38 0.82 -1.12
C LEU A 239 -20.48 0.18 -2.17
N GLY A 240 -21.01 -0.09 -3.37
CA GLY A 240 -20.22 -0.59 -4.50
C GLY A 240 -19.08 0.36 -4.90
N VAL A 241 -19.34 1.67 -4.85
CA VAL A 241 -18.32 2.69 -5.15
C VAL A 241 -17.22 2.79 -4.10
N PHE A 242 -17.46 2.37 -2.85
CA PHE A 242 -16.40 2.33 -1.83
C PHE A 242 -15.22 1.48 -2.24
N VAL A 243 -15.44 0.40 -2.99
CA VAL A 243 -14.34 -0.45 -3.48
C VAL A 243 -13.46 0.29 -4.47
N VAL A 244 -14.09 0.97 -5.44
CA VAL A 244 -13.38 1.79 -6.43
C VAL A 244 -12.60 2.91 -5.76
N ALA A 245 -13.25 3.61 -4.82
CA ALA A 245 -12.59 4.65 -4.03
C ALA A 245 -11.43 4.06 -3.21
N GLY A 246 -11.63 2.91 -2.56
CA GLY A 246 -10.58 2.23 -1.81
C GLY A 246 -9.37 1.85 -2.66
N PHE A 247 -9.61 1.28 -3.83
CA PHE A 247 -8.54 0.98 -4.79
C PHE A 247 -7.76 2.25 -5.19
N SER A 248 -8.45 3.39 -5.34
CA SER A 248 -7.80 4.67 -5.63
C SER A 248 -6.85 5.15 -4.50
N PHE A 249 -7.07 4.72 -3.26
CA PHE A 249 -6.23 5.08 -2.11
C PHE A 249 -5.14 4.08 -1.78
N GLN A 250 -5.10 2.90 -2.42
CA GLN A 250 -4.03 1.91 -2.22
C GLN A 250 -2.67 2.51 -2.58
N GLY A 251 -1.63 2.08 -1.84
CA GLY A 251 -0.29 2.66 -1.93
C GLY A 251 -0.03 3.79 -0.92
N THR A 252 -1.05 4.27 -0.22
CA THR A 252 -0.87 5.25 0.87
C THR A 252 0.00 4.67 1.98
N GLU A 253 -0.17 3.39 2.30
CA GLU A 253 0.55 2.64 3.33
C GLU A 253 2.02 2.32 2.98
N LEU A 254 2.45 2.59 1.74
CA LEU A 254 3.85 2.42 1.30
C LEU A 254 4.83 3.19 2.17
N VAL A 255 4.42 4.30 2.78
CA VAL A 255 5.21 5.03 3.78
C VAL A 255 5.66 4.12 4.92
N GLY A 256 4.83 3.16 5.32
CA GLY A 256 5.20 2.17 6.34
C GLY A 256 6.26 1.18 5.83
N ILE A 257 6.15 0.72 4.60
CA ILE A 257 7.13 -0.21 3.99
C ILE A 257 8.48 0.49 3.79
N THR A 258 8.47 1.73 3.29
CA THR A 258 9.69 2.52 3.06
C THR A 258 10.35 3.00 4.35
N ALA A 259 9.69 2.89 5.49
CA ALA A 259 10.21 3.29 6.79
C ALA A 259 11.53 2.57 7.15
N GLY A 260 11.63 1.28 6.81
CA GLY A 260 12.84 0.47 7.04
C GLY A 260 14.06 0.92 6.23
N GLU A 261 13.86 1.56 5.09
CA GLU A 261 14.91 2.07 4.20
C GLU A 261 15.11 3.60 4.32
N SER A 262 14.42 4.25 5.26
CA SER A 262 14.55 5.69 5.54
C SER A 262 15.86 6.00 6.25
N ALA A 263 16.60 7.00 5.77
CA ALA A 263 17.81 7.50 6.42
C ALA A 263 17.51 8.18 7.78
N THR A 264 16.33 8.82 7.91
CA THR A 264 15.92 9.54 9.13
C THR A 264 14.45 9.29 9.45
N PRO A 265 14.06 8.05 9.84
CA PRO A 265 12.66 7.65 9.95
C PRO A 265 11.87 8.52 10.94
N GLU A 266 12.49 8.94 12.04
CA GLU A 266 11.88 9.75 13.09
C GLU A 266 11.39 11.14 12.63
N LYS A 267 12.03 11.70 11.60
CA LYS A 267 11.68 12.99 11.00
C LYS A 267 10.85 12.80 9.72
N SER A 268 11.24 11.81 8.92
CA SER A 268 10.65 11.59 7.59
C SER A 268 9.23 11.03 7.66
N ILE A 269 8.97 10.07 8.56
CA ILE A 269 7.67 9.42 8.67
C ILE A 269 6.59 10.40 9.18
N PRO A 270 6.75 11.12 10.31
CA PRO A 270 5.76 12.09 10.74
C PRO A 270 5.46 13.16 9.69
N LYS A 271 6.49 13.63 8.98
CA LYS A 271 6.32 14.60 7.90
C LYS A 271 5.49 14.03 6.76
N ALA A 272 5.81 12.81 6.31
CA ALA A 272 5.06 12.13 5.25
C ALA A 272 3.58 11.90 5.65
N ILE A 273 3.32 11.44 6.87
CA ILE A 273 1.96 11.22 7.39
C ILE A 273 1.16 12.53 7.45
N ASN A 274 1.75 13.63 7.91
CA ASN A 274 1.07 14.92 7.95
C ASN A 274 0.69 15.44 6.55
N GLN A 275 1.43 15.05 5.51
CA GLN A 275 1.11 15.39 4.13
C GLN A 275 -0.06 14.59 3.56
N VAL A 276 -0.39 13.43 4.14
CA VAL A 276 -1.50 12.58 3.70
C VAL A 276 -2.84 13.32 3.74
N PHE A 277 -3.09 14.15 4.76
CA PHE A 277 -4.32 14.94 4.85
C PHE A 277 -4.51 15.85 3.63
N TRP A 278 -3.49 16.65 3.28
CA TRP A 278 -3.54 17.54 2.12
C TRP A 278 -3.67 16.77 0.81
N ARG A 279 -3.01 15.62 0.72
CA ARG A 279 -3.16 14.74 -0.43
C ARG A 279 -4.61 14.27 -0.61
N ILE A 280 -5.23 13.75 0.44
CA ILE A 280 -6.62 13.28 0.41
C ILE A 280 -7.55 14.41 -0.02
N LEU A 281 -7.41 15.59 0.57
CA LEU A 281 -8.25 16.73 0.28
C LEU A 281 -8.09 17.20 -1.18
N LEU A 282 -6.85 17.50 -1.59
CA LEU A 282 -6.59 18.12 -2.89
C LEU A 282 -6.71 17.11 -4.05
N PHE A 283 -6.09 15.94 -3.92
CA PHE A 283 -5.93 15.05 -5.07
C PHE A 283 -7.08 14.05 -5.24
N TYR A 284 -7.86 13.82 -4.19
CA TYR A 284 -9.02 12.93 -4.28
C TYR A 284 -10.32 13.70 -4.15
N ILE A 285 -10.60 14.32 -3.03
CA ILE A 285 -11.92 14.94 -2.77
C ILE A 285 -12.19 16.08 -3.75
N LEU A 286 -11.26 17.04 -3.91
CA LEU A 286 -11.44 18.14 -4.84
C LEU A 286 -11.40 17.70 -6.30
N ALA A 287 -10.59 16.70 -6.66
CA ALA A 287 -10.57 16.20 -8.03
C ALA A 287 -11.92 15.55 -8.41
N ILE A 288 -12.45 14.69 -7.54
CA ILE A 288 -13.78 14.07 -7.75
C ILE A 288 -14.88 15.14 -7.79
N PHE A 289 -14.82 16.14 -6.92
CA PHE A 289 -15.75 17.26 -6.94
C PHE A 289 -15.73 18.02 -8.26
N VAL A 290 -14.54 18.36 -8.78
CA VAL A 290 -14.37 19.02 -10.08
C VAL A 290 -14.93 18.17 -11.21
N ILE A 291 -14.62 16.88 -11.26
CA ILE A 291 -15.16 15.96 -12.27
C ILE A 291 -16.68 15.95 -12.19
N ALA A 292 -17.23 15.81 -10.99
CA ALA A 292 -18.67 15.75 -10.75
C ALA A 292 -19.42 17.05 -11.13
N CYS A 293 -18.78 18.21 -10.98
CA CYS A 293 -19.34 19.49 -11.44
C CYS A 293 -19.37 19.62 -12.96
N ILE A 294 -18.36 19.10 -13.67
CA ILE A 294 -18.16 19.36 -15.10
C ILE A 294 -18.80 18.26 -15.96
N ILE A 295 -18.77 17.00 -15.51
CA ILE A 295 -19.23 15.85 -16.31
C ILE A 295 -20.51 15.28 -15.72
N PRO A 296 -21.63 15.24 -16.50
CA PRO A 296 -22.85 14.59 -16.05
C PRO A 296 -22.62 13.11 -15.80
N TYR A 297 -23.19 12.56 -14.72
CA TYR A 297 -23.04 11.14 -14.37
C TYR A 297 -23.60 10.18 -15.45
N THR A 298 -24.47 10.68 -16.35
CA THR A 298 -25.03 9.93 -17.48
C THR A 298 -24.17 10.01 -18.73
N SER A 299 -22.97 10.64 -18.69
CA SER A 299 -22.09 10.73 -19.85
C SER A 299 -21.64 9.33 -20.29
N PRO A 300 -21.82 8.98 -21.59
CA PRO A 300 -21.33 7.69 -22.10
C PRO A 300 -19.84 7.48 -21.84
N ASP A 301 -19.05 8.55 -21.86
CA ASP A 301 -17.61 8.50 -21.64
C ASP A 301 -17.24 8.11 -20.20
N LEU A 302 -18.11 8.40 -19.21
CA LEU A 302 -17.95 7.91 -17.83
C LEU A 302 -18.40 6.47 -17.68
N LEU A 303 -19.45 6.05 -18.43
CA LEU A 303 -19.99 4.70 -18.41
C LEU A 303 -19.08 3.70 -19.12
N GLY A 304 -18.38 4.14 -20.18
CA GLY A 304 -17.42 3.33 -20.96
C GLY A 304 -16.07 3.14 -20.30
N SER A 305 -15.84 3.71 -19.11
CA SER A 305 -14.58 3.55 -18.37
C SER A 305 -14.40 2.16 -17.73
N GLU A 306 -15.32 1.21 -18.00
CA GLU A 306 -15.08 -0.21 -17.74
C GLU A 306 -14.06 -0.75 -18.74
N ALA A 307 -12.92 -1.14 -18.25
CA ALA A 307 -11.85 -2.01 -18.73
C ALA A 307 -11.50 -2.11 -20.23
N SER A 308 -12.40 -1.84 -21.17
CA SER A 308 -12.19 -2.02 -22.62
C SER A 308 -11.86 -0.75 -23.39
N ASP A 309 -12.21 0.44 -22.88
CA ASP A 309 -11.98 1.73 -23.53
C ASP A 309 -11.40 2.77 -22.56
N ILE A 310 -10.23 2.47 -22.00
CA ILE A 310 -9.46 3.38 -21.12
C ILE A 310 -8.97 4.64 -21.85
N ALA A 311 -9.32 4.79 -23.11
CA ALA A 311 -8.90 5.92 -23.95
C ALA A 311 -9.36 7.29 -23.42
N ILE A 312 -10.34 7.35 -22.48
CA ILE A 312 -10.89 8.64 -22.03
C ILE A 312 -10.99 8.65 -20.49
N SER A 313 -9.88 9.02 -19.84
CA SER A 313 -9.87 9.33 -18.41
C SER A 313 -10.83 10.50 -18.10
N PRO A 314 -11.56 10.50 -16.96
CA PRO A 314 -12.34 11.64 -16.52
C PRO A 314 -11.54 12.96 -16.47
N PHE A 315 -10.26 12.88 -16.17
CA PHE A 315 -9.35 14.03 -16.19
C PHE A 315 -9.18 14.58 -17.61
N THR A 316 -8.99 13.70 -18.60
CA THR A 316 -8.90 14.09 -20.01
C THR A 316 -10.17 14.76 -20.49
N LEU A 317 -11.34 14.24 -20.11
CA LEU A 317 -12.65 14.81 -20.45
C LEU A 317 -12.81 16.24 -19.90
N VAL A 318 -12.36 16.52 -18.69
CA VAL A 318 -12.39 17.88 -18.12
C VAL A 318 -11.55 18.85 -18.96
N PHE A 319 -10.35 18.46 -19.36
CA PHE A 319 -9.51 19.30 -20.24
C PHE A 319 -10.15 19.54 -21.62
N GLN A 320 -10.78 18.52 -22.19
CA GLN A 320 -11.51 18.66 -23.46
C GLN A 320 -12.67 19.65 -23.32
N ARG A 321 -13.47 19.55 -22.25
CA ARG A 321 -14.58 20.48 -21.96
C ARG A 321 -14.10 21.90 -21.65
N ALA A 322 -12.89 22.05 -21.14
CA ALA A 322 -12.23 23.35 -20.97
C ALA A 322 -11.77 23.99 -22.29
N GLY A 323 -11.97 23.32 -23.45
CA GLY A 323 -11.50 23.78 -24.75
C GLY A 323 -10.04 23.41 -25.05
N LEU A 324 -9.41 22.58 -24.25
CA LEU A 324 -8.00 22.16 -24.37
C LEU A 324 -7.89 20.79 -25.04
N ALA A 325 -8.44 20.60 -26.23
CA ALA A 325 -8.47 19.31 -26.93
C ALA A 325 -7.07 18.67 -27.14
N ALA A 326 -6.04 19.50 -27.38
CA ALA A 326 -4.64 19.05 -27.49
C ALA A 326 -4.08 18.46 -26.16
N ALA A 327 -4.72 18.75 -25.03
CA ALA A 327 -4.30 18.22 -23.73
C ALA A 327 -4.57 16.72 -23.56
N ALA A 328 -5.41 16.10 -24.40
CA ALA A 328 -5.73 14.68 -24.31
C ALA A 328 -4.47 13.79 -24.41
N SER A 329 -3.59 14.06 -25.39
CA SER A 329 -2.35 13.31 -25.55
C SER A 329 -1.38 13.52 -24.37
N VAL A 330 -1.29 14.76 -23.86
CA VAL A 330 -0.48 15.07 -22.68
C VAL A 330 -1.03 14.34 -21.46
N MET A 331 -2.35 14.34 -21.26
CA MET A 331 -2.98 13.62 -20.14
C MET A 331 -2.75 12.12 -20.21
N ASN A 332 -2.86 11.51 -21.39
CA ASN A 332 -2.56 10.08 -21.55
C ASN A 332 -1.10 9.77 -21.24
N ALA A 333 -0.15 10.64 -21.59
CA ALA A 333 1.25 10.50 -21.21
C ALA A 333 1.45 10.59 -19.69
N VAL A 334 0.73 11.49 -19.02
CA VAL A 334 0.75 11.59 -17.55
C VAL A 334 0.13 10.34 -16.91
N ILE A 335 -1.00 9.85 -17.43
CA ILE A 335 -1.65 8.63 -16.97
C ILE A 335 -0.68 7.45 -17.10
N LEU A 336 -0.05 7.29 -18.27
CA LEU A 336 0.97 6.27 -18.50
C LEU A 336 2.11 6.35 -17.48
N THR A 337 2.67 7.55 -17.27
CA THR A 337 3.71 7.79 -16.26
C THR A 337 3.22 7.42 -14.87
N SER A 338 1.97 7.73 -14.54
CA SER A 338 1.36 7.44 -13.25
C SER A 338 1.17 5.95 -13.02
N VAL A 339 0.73 5.22 -14.03
CA VAL A 339 0.57 3.76 -14.00
C VAL A 339 1.93 3.06 -13.88
N ILE A 340 2.94 3.49 -14.63
CA ILE A 340 4.31 2.98 -14.53
C ILE A 340 4.88 3.24 -13.12
N SER A 341 4.64 4.40 -12.53
CA SER A 341 5.07 4.69 -11.16
C SER A 341 4.33 3.83 -10.12
N ALA A 342 3.03 3.57 -10.28
CA ALA A 342 2.29 2.66 -9.41
C ALA A 342 2.86 1.23 -9.50
N ALA A 343 3.10 0.73 -10.71
CA ALA A 343 3.73 -0.56 -10.95
C ALA A 343 5.16 -0.64 -10.36
N ASN A 344 5.95 0.44 -10.47
CA ASN A 344 7.28 0.56 -9.88
C ASN A 344 7.22 0.45 -8.35
N SER A 345 6.28 1.16 -7.72
CA SER A 345 6.02 1.08 -6.28
C SER A 345 5.49 -0.30 -5.86
N GLY A 346 4.67 -0.94 -6.69
CA GLY A 346 4.15 -2.30 -6.48
C GLY A 346 5.26 -3.35 -6.48
N MET A 347 6.18 -3.30 -7.44
CA MET A 347 7.37 -4.15 -7.49
C MET A 347 8.23 -3.96 -6.23
N TYR A 348 8.46 -2.72 -5.84
CA TYR A 348 9.20 -2.37 -4.63
C TYR A 348 8.55 -2.96 -3.38
N ALA A 349 7.27 -2.66 -3.13
CA ALA A 349 6.54 -3.08 -1.93
C ALA A 349 6.47 -4.61 -1.81
N SER A 350 6.11 -5.29 -2.90
CA SER A 350 6.00 -6.74 -2.97
C SER A 350 7.33 -7.43 -2.69
N SER A 351 8.41 -7.02 -3.35
CA SER A 351 9.73 -7.62 -3.15
C SER A 351 10.25 -7.43 -1.71
N ARG A 352 10.01 -6.27 -1.07
CA ARG A 352 10.41 -6.01 0.32
C ARG A 352 9.56 -6.79 1.31
N MET A 353 8.28 -6.98 1.03
CA MET A 353 7.42 -7.81 1.87
C MET A 353 7.84 -9.28 1.84
N LEU A 354 8.13 -9.84 0.66
CA LEU A 354 8.60 -11.22 0.54
C LEU A 354 9.96 -11.43 1.22
N TYR A 355 10.87 -10.48 1.07
CA TYR A 355 12.14 -10.45 1.80
C TYR A 355 11.92 -10.42 3.32
N SER A 356 11.03 -9.54 3.80
CA SER A 356 10.72 -9.44 5.23
C SER A 356 10.11 -10.73 5.79
N LEU A 357 9.23 -11.39 5.03
CA LEU A 357 8.69 -12.70 5.40
C LEU A 357 9.80 -13.76 5.52
N ALA A 358 10.79 -13.75 4.63
CA ALA A 358 11.90 -14.68 4.67
C ALA A 358 12.77 -14.44 5.91
N ILE A 359 13.17 -13.20 6.20
CA ILE A 359 13.92 -12.81 7.41
C ILE A 359 13.19 -13.24 8.70
N GLN A 360 11.85 -13.19 8.71
CA GLN A 360 11.04 -13.64 9.84
C GLN A 360 10.86 -15.17 9.90
N GLY A 361 11.45 -15.93 8.96
CA GLY A 361 11.26 -17.38 8.86
C GLY A 361 9.89 -17.81 8.33
N ASN A 362 9.13 -16.88 7.78
CA ASN A 362 7.76 -17.05 7.26
C ASN A 362 7.70 -17.31 5.74
N ALA A 363 8.84 -17.27 5.06
CA ALA A 363 9.03 -17.63 3.66
C ALA A 363 10.36 -18.39 3.49
N PRO A 364 10.59 -19.05 2.34
CA PRO A 364 11.86 -19.73 2.10
C PRO A 364 13.07 -18.79 2.24
N ARG A 365 14.12 -19.28 2.91
CA ARG A 365 15.38 -18.53 3.11
C ARG A 365 16.04 -18.06 1.82
N TYR A 366 15.68 -18.66 0.69
CA TYR A 366 16.11 -18.24 -0.63
C TYR A 366 15.87 -16.75 -0.89
N PHE A 367 14.81 -16.16 -0.30
CA PHE A 367 14.42 -14.75 -0.46
C PHE A 367 15.10 -13.80 0.55
N GLU A 368 15.88 -14.29 1.52
CA GLU A 368 16.64 -13.45 2.48
C GLU A 368 17.79 -12.70 1.81
N HIS A 369 18.24 -13.14 0.64
CA HIS A 369 19.44 -12.61 -0.01
C HIS A 369 19.18 -11.27 -0.66
N THR A 370 20.03 -10.29 -0.32
CA THR A 370 20.14 -9.01 -1.00
C THR A 370 21.40 -8.93 -1.85
N THR A 371 21.40 -8.05 -2.84
CA THR A 371 22.61 -7.70 -3.61
C THR A 371 23.52 -6.80 -2.74
N SER A 372 24.76 -6.55 -3.18
CA SER A 372 25.68 -5.58 -2.55
C SER A 372 25.10 -4.16 -2.44
N HIS A 373 24.06 -3.87 -3.20
CA HIS A 373 23.31 -2.61 -3.15
C HIS A 373 22.07 -2.65 -2.23
N GLY A 374 21.86 -3.75 -1.48
CA GLY A 374 20.72 -3.90 -0.56
C GLY A 374 19.39 -4.19 -1.23
N VAL A 375 19.39 -4.70 -2.47
CA VAL A 375 18.16 -5.03 -3.23
C VAL A 375 17.86 -6.52 -3.10
N PRO A 376 16.62 -6.94 -2.69
CA PRO A 376 16.22 -8.34 -2.61
C PRO A 376 15.85 -8.91 -3.99
N LEU A 377 16.86 -9.10 -4.84
CA LEU A 377 16.67 -9.46 -6.26
C LEU A 377 15.89 -10.77 -6.46
N ARG A 378 16.10 -11.78 -5.59
CA ARG A 378 15.38 -13.05 -5.70
C ARG A 378 13.88 -12.92 -5.41
N ALA A 379 13.53 -12.09 -4.42
CA ALA A 379 12.14 -11.74 -4.14
C ALA A 379 11.51 -10.91 -5.28
N GLN A 380 12.30 -10.03 -5.89
CA GLN A 380 11.89 -9.25 -7.05
C GLN A 380 11.60 -10.16 -8.26
N VAL A 381 12.43 -11.16 -8.53
CA VAL A 381 12.19 -12.15 -9.61
C VAL A 381 10.88 -12.91 -9.37
N ALA A 382 10.64 -13.38 -8.13
CA ALA A 382 9.38 -14.06 -7.80
C ALA A 382 8.16 -13.16 -8.04
N THR A 383 8.23 -11.88 -7.63
CA THR A 383 7.18 -10.89 -7.90
C THR A 383 6.98 -10.65 -9.39
N THR A 384 8.08 -10.59 -10.17
CA THR A 384 8.03 -10.43 -11.63
C THR A 384 7.29 -11.58 -12.32
N ILE A 385 7.49 -12.82 -11.85
CA ILE A 385 6.77 -13.99 -12.38
C ILE A 385 5.26 -13.84 -12.18
N VAL A 386 4.81 -13.35 -11.02
CA VAL A 386 3.40 -13.06 -10.77
C VAL A 386 2.93 -11.87 -11.62
N GLY A 387 3.72 -10.82 -11.73
CA GLY A 387 3.45 -9.68 -12.60
C GLY A 387 3.27 -10.05 -14.07
N ALA A 388 3.91 -11.14 -14.53
CA ALA A 388 3.75 -11.68 -15.87
C ALA A 388 2.31 -12.22 -16.15
N LEU A 389 1.46 -12.37 -15.13
CA LEU A 389 0.02 -12.65 -15.33
C LEU A 389 -0.67 -11.56 -16.17
N ALA A 390 -0.09 -10.36 -16.25
CA ALA A 390 -0.51 -9.31 -17.18
C ALA A 390 -0.61 -9.81 -18.64
N PHE A 391 0.24 -10.77 -19.04
CA PHE A 391 0.20 -11.31 -20.40
C PHE A 391 -1.03 -12.16 -20.67
N ILE A 392 -1.62 -12.76 -19.63
CA ILE A 392 -2.86 -13.54 -19.75
C ILE A 392 -4.02 -12.64 -20.16
N THR A 393 -4.04 -11.37 -19.72
CA THR A 393 -5.08 -10.40 -20.11
C THR A 393 -5.06 -10.13 -21.62
N SER A 394 -3.89 -10.19 -22.25
CA SER A 394 -3.73 -10.00 -23.69
C SER A 394 -4.21 -11.22 -24.50
N ILE A 395 -4.31 -12.40 -23.88
CA ILE A 395 -4.68 -13.67 -24.52
C ILE A 395 -6.13 -14.04 -24.21
N ALA A 396 -6.56 -13.95 -22.97
CA ALA A 396 -7.84 -14.41 -22.46
C ALA A 396 -8.92 -13.30 -22.40
N GLY A 397 -8.57 -12.06 -22.72
CA GLY A 397 -9.53 -10.96 -22.85
C GLY A 397 -9.66 -10.05 -21.61
N PRO A 398 -10.52 -9.02 -21.70
CA PRO A 398 -10.65 -7.98 -20.69
C PRO A 398 -11.24 -8.46 -19.35
N GLU A 399 -11.94 -9.58 -19.33
CA GLU A 399 -12.51 -10.16 -18.11
C GLU A 399 -11.44 -10.50 -17.07
N VAL A 400 -10.27 -11.01 -17.52
CA VAL A 400 -9.15 -11.31 -16.64
C VAL A 400 -8.63 -10.04 -15.96
N TYR A 401 -8.61 -8.92 -16.64
CA TYR A 401 -8.24 -7.63 -16.05
C TYR A 401 -9.17 -7.26 -14.89
N THR A 402 -10.48 -7.39 -15.08
CA THR A 402 -11.48 -7.12 -14.04
C THR A 402 -11.28 -8.02 -12.82
N TRP A 403 -10.98 -9.31 -13.03
CA TRP A 403 -10.69 -10.25 -11.93
C TRP A 403 -9.43 -9.87 -11.16
N LEU A 404 -8.37 -9.46 -11.85
CA LEU A 404 -7.13 -8.99 -11.20
C LEU A 404 -7.38 -7.72 -10.37
N VAL A 405 -8.15 -6.76 -10.88
CA VAL A 405 -8.53 -5.54 -10.15
C VAL A 405 -9.34 -5.88 -8.89
N ALA A 406 -10.34 -6.77 -9.01
CA ALA A 406 -11.15 -7.19 -7.87
C ALA A 406 -10.30 -7.90 -6.79
N ALA A 407 -9.41 -8.80 -7.21
CA ALA A 407 -8.50 -9.50 -6.31
C ALA A 407 -7.54 -8.55 -5.59
N SER A 408 -6.98 -7.57 -6.31
CA SER A 408 -6.12 -6.53 -5.72
C SER A 408 -6.88 -5.65 -4.72
N GLY A 409 -8.07 -5.18 -5.08
CA GLY A 409 -8.86 -4.27 -4.24
C GLY A 409 -9.09 -4.83 -2.84
N LEU A 410 -9.62 -6.03 -2.74
CA LEU A 410 -10.00 -6.64 -1.47
C LEU A 410 -8.81 -6.97 -0.58
N THR A 411 -7.69 -7.44 -1.15
CA THR A 411 -6.46 -7.73 -0.41
C THR A 411 -5.87 -6.49 0.26
N GLY A 412 -6.04 -5.31 -0.35
CA GLY A 412 -5.65 -4.03 0.24
C GLY A 412 -6.46 -3.69 1.50
N PHE A 413 -7.78 -3.90 1.50
CA PHE A 413 -8.61 -3.70 2.69
C PHE A 413 -8.24 -4.64 3.83
N ILE A 414 -7.88 -5.90 3.54
CA ILE A 414 -7.36 -6.85 4.53
C ILE A 414 -6.07 -6.32 5.17
N ALA A 415 -5.16 -5.76 4.37
CA ALA A 415 -3.93 -5.15 4.90
C ALA A 415 -4.23 -3.95 5.83
N TRP A 416 -5.21 -3.11 5.47
CA TRP A 416 -5.66 -1.98 6.29
C TRP A 416 -6.32 -2.41 7.60
N LEU A 417 -7.07 -3.52 7.62
CA LEU A 417 -7.54 -4.14 8.86
C LEU A 417 -6.38 -4.47 9.80
N GLY A 418 -5.31 -5.05 9.27
CA GLY A 418 -4.12 -5.37 10.04
C GLY A 418 -3.47 -4.14 10.68
N ILE A 419 -3.41 -3.01 9.96
CA ILE A 419 -2.91 -1.73 10.50
C ILE A 419 -3.76 -1.27 11.68
N ALA A 420 -5.09 -1.24 11.52
CA ALA A 420 -6.02 -0.78 12.55
C ALA A 420 -5.95 -1.64 13.82
N ILE A 421 -5.98 -2.97 13.66
CA ILE A 421 -5.91 -3.94 14.78
C ILE A 421 -4.57 -3.83 15.50
N SER A 422 -3.46 -3.78 14.75
CA SER A 422 -2.11 -3.72 15.33
C SER A 422 -1.90 -2.43 16.12
N HIS A 423 -2.33 -1.28 15.59
CA HIS A 423 -2.23 0.00 16.29
C HIS A 423 -3.09 0.04 17.56
N PHE A 424 -4.33 -0.45 17.48
CA PHE A 424 -5.22 -0.50 18.64
C PHE A 424 -4.59 -1.31 19.79
N ARG A 425 -3.96 -2.44 19.47
CA ARG A 425 -3.27 -3.29 20.45
C ARG A 425 -1.97 -2.67 20.95
N PHE A 426 -1.15 -2.12 20.04
CA PHE A 426 0.10 -1.44 20.40
C PHE A 426 -0.13 -0.33 21.42
N ARG A 427 -1.05 0.60 21.16
CA ARG A 427 -1.34 1.71 22.07
C ARG A 427 -1.87 1.24 23.43
N ARG A 428 -2.74 0.22 23.44
CA ARG A 428 -3.26 -0.36 24.70
C ARG A 428 -2.16 -1.06 25.49
N ALA A 429 -1.26 -1.76 24.83
CA ALA A 429 -0.12 -2.41 25.47
C ALA A 429 0.84 -1.37 26.05
N PHE A 430 1.14 -0.31 25.29
CA PHE A 430 2.02 0.79 25.68
C PHE A 430 1.56 1.45 26.99
N VAL A 431 0.30 1.80 27.07
CA VAL A 431 -0.29 2.39 28.28
C VAL A 431 -0.38 1.37 29.42
N LYS A 432 -0.75 0.08 29.13
CA LYS A 432 -0.85 -0.96 30.16
C LYS A 432 0.50 -1.30 30.81
N GLN A 433 1.59 -1.15 30.06
CA GLN A 433 2.95 -1.36 30.55
C GLN A 433 3.53 -0.13 31.29
N GLY A 434 2.72 0.91 31.51
CA GLY A 434 3.06 2.07 32.33
C GLY A 434 3.73 3.21 31.59
N HIS A 435 3.77 3.19 30.25
CA HIS A 435 4.36 4.27 29.45
C HIS A 435 3.39 5.41 29.19
N ASP A 436 3.89 6.65 29.21
CA ASP A 436 3.12 7.82 28.79
C ASP A 436 3.14 7.95 27.25
N VAL A 437 1.97 8.20 26.67
CA VAL A 437 1.83 8.44 25.22
C VAL A 437 2.71 9.58 24.71
N LYS A 438 3.07 10.53 25.57
CA LYS A 438 3.97 11.65 25.24
C LYS A 438 5.42 11.19 24.95
N GLU A 439 5.81 10.01 25.37
CA GLU A 439 7.11 9.42 25.05
C GLU A 439 7.24 9.04 23.56
N LEU A 440 6.09 8.80 22.90
CA LEU A 440 6.05 8.52 21.46
C LEU A 440 6.37 9.80 20.67
N LYS A 441 7.37 9.74 19.80
CA LYS A 441 7.77 10.87 18.93
C LYS A 441 6.67 11.33 17.97
N TYR A 442 5.81 10.41 17.60
CA TYR A 442 4.59 10.66 16.85
C TYR A 442 3.48 9.80 17.45
N HIS A 443 2.32 10.40 17.69
CA HIS A 443 1.14 9.69 18.18
C HIS A 443 -0.14 10.14 17.45
N ALA A 444 -1.02 9.19 17.18
CA ALA A 444 -2.34 9.44 16.59
C ALA A 444 -3.24 10.12 17.62
N LYS A 445 -3.76 11.31 17.29
CA LYS A 445 -4.49 12.17 18.24
C LYS A 445 -5.86 11.62 18.62
N LEU A 446 -6.54 10.93 17.70
CA LEU A 446 -7.93 10.47 17.87
C LEU A 446 -8.03 9.00 18.27
N PHE A 447 -7.09 8.50 19.07
CA PHE A 447 -7.20 7.17 19.67
C PHE A 447 -8.22 7.17 20.82
N PRO A 448 -9.10 6.15 20.96
CA PRO A 448 -9.24 4.93 20.14
C PRO A 448 -10.17 5.06 18.93
N VAL A 449 -10.83 6.22 18.75
CA VAL A 449 -11.88 6.43 17.75
C VAL A 449 -11.35 6.20 16.32
N GLY A 450 -10.18 6.74 15.99
CA GLY A 450 -9.58 6.63 14.67
C GLY A 450 -9.42 5.18 14.18
N PRO A 451 -8.64 4.34 14.88
CA PRO A 451 -8.45 2.95 14.45
C PRO A 451 -9.73 2.11 14.50
N LEU A 452 -10.67 2.38 15.43
CA LEU A 452 -11.94 1.66 15.48
C LEU A 452 -12.86 2.05 14.31
N LEU A 453 -12.95 3.33 13.97
CA LEU A 453 -13.73 3.77 12.82
C LEU A 453 -13.14 3.19 11.52
N ALA A 454 -11.82 3.23 11.37
CA ALA A 454 -11.15 2.62 10.22
C ALA A 454 -11.42 1.12 10.13
N LEU A 455 -11.39 0.40 11.25
CA LEU A 455 -11.71 -1.03 11.32
C LEU A 455 -13.14 -1.31 10.86
N ILE A 456 -14.11 -0.56 11.39
CA ILE A 456 -15.53 -0.71 11.05
C ILE A 456 -15.76 -0.44 9.55
N LEU A 457 -15.21 0.65 9.03
CA LEU A 457 -15.35 0.99 7.62
C LEU A 457 -14.69 -0.06 6.71
N CYS A 458 -13.52 -0.58 7.05
CA CYS A 458 -12.90 -1.68 6.31
C CYS A 458 -13.79 -2.92 6.28
N LEU A 459 -14.38 -3.32 7.42
CA LEU A 459 -15.27 -4.47 7.49
C LEU A 459 -16.55 -4.26 6.66
N LEU A 460 -17.13 -3.05 6.71
CA LEU A 460 -18.31 -2.70 5.91
C LEU A 460 -18.01 -2.76 4.41
N VAL A 461 -16.85 -2.26 3.98
CA VAL A 461 -16.45 -2.31 2.57
C VAL A 461 -16.20 -3.76 2.14
N ILE A 462 -15.48 -4.56 2.93
CA ILE A 462 -15.25 -5.97 2.62
C ILE A 462 -16.58 -6.73 2.50
N ALA A 463 -17.51 -6.53 3.43
CA ALA A 463 -18.82 -7.20 3.40
C ALA A 463 -19.71 -6.70 2.26
N GLY A 464 -19.66 -5.40 1.96
CA GLY A 464 -20.52 -4.72 1.00
C GLY A 464 -20.01 -4.69 -0.44
N GLN A 465 -18.85 -5.29 -0.74
CA GLN A 465 -18.17 -5.15 -2.02
C GLN A 465 -19.03 -5.59 -3.22
N ASN A 466 -19.75 -6.70 -3.09
CA ASN A 466 -20.65 -7.21 -4.14
C ASN A 466 -21.90 -7.83 -3.50
N THR A 467 -22.75 -6.97 -2.95
CA THR A 467 -24.02 -7.42 -2.34
C THR A 467 -24.96 -8.03 -3.37
N GLY A 468 -24.91 -7.59 -4.63
CA GLY A 468 -25.73 -8.12 -5.71
C GLY A 468 -25.46 -9.60 -5.97
N ALA A 469 -24.20 -10.02 -5.96
CA ALA A 469 -23.83 -11.41 -6.14
C ALA A 469 -24.39 -12.33 -5.04
N PHE A 470 -24.48 -11.85 -3.80
CA PHE A 470 -25.12 -12.60 -2.71
C PHE A 470 -26.64 -12.65 -2.84
N ILE A 471 -27.28 -11.54 -3.23
CA ILE A 471 -28.74 -11.47 -3.39
C ILE A 471 -29.21 -12.39 -4.51
N HIS A 472 -28.47 -12.45 -5.62
CA HIS A 472 -28.80 -13.27 -6.79
C HIS A 472 -28.15 -14.66 -6.79
N PHE A 473 -27.39 -15.01 -5.74
CA PHE A 473 -26.67 -16.27 -5.59
C PHE A 473 -25.74 -16.59 -6.78
N ASP A 474 -25.04 -15.57 -7.27
CA ASP A 474 -24.08 -15.71 -8.36
C ASP A 474 -22.72 -16.18 -7.80
N TRP A 475 -22.50 -17.50 -7.84
CA TRP A 475 -21.30 -18.13 -7.29
C TRP A 475 -20.01 -17.70 -7.98
N GLU A 476 -20.06 -17.44 -9.26
CA GLU A 476 -18.89 -17.00 -10.03
C GLU A 476 -18.44 -15.62 -9.55
N GLN A 477 -19.36 -14.68 -9.45
CA GLN A 477 -19.09 -13.33 -8.96
C GLN A 477 -18.69 -13.30 -7.49
N ILE A 478 -19.29 -14.16 -6.65
CA ILE A 478 -18.88 -14.30 -5.24
C ILE A 478 -17.44 -14.81 -5.16
N LEU A 479 -17.11 -15.86 -5.93
CA LEU A 479 -15.76 -16.43 -5.91
C LEU A 479 -14.72 -15.41 -6.40
N ILE A 480 -14.96 -14.76 -7.53
CA ILE A 480 -14.06 -13.74 -8.09
C ILE A 480 -13.84 -12.61 -7.10
N THR A 481 -14.92 -12.07 -6.53
CA THR A 481 -14.84 -10.91 -5.64
C THR A 481 -14.19 -11.25 -4.30
N TYR A 482 -14.54 -12.38 -3.68
CA TYR A 482 -14.17 -12.67 -2.29
C TYR A 482 -13.06 -13.71 -2.12
N LEU A 483 -12.46 -14.24 -3.19
CA LEU A 483 -11.44 -15.31 -3.13
C LEU A 483 -10.29 -15.01 -2.15
N SER A 484 -9.88 -13.75 -2.04
CA SER A 484 -8.80 -13.34 -1.15
C SER A 484 -9.12 -13.51 0.34
N VAL A 485 -10.40 -13.42 0.74
CA VAL A 485 -10.81 -13.60 2.14
C VAL A 485 -10.60 -15.03 2.63
N PRO A 486 -11.17 -16.08 1.97
CA PRO A 486 -10.90 -17.45 2.37
C PRO A 486 -9.41 -17.82 2.28
N LEU A 487 -8.68 -17.32 1.28
CA LEU A 487 -7.24 -17.54 1.20
C LEU A 487 -6.50 -16.96 2.42
N PHE A 488 -6.84 -15.73 2.81
CA PHE A 488 -6.29 -15.11 4.01
C PHE A 488 -6.63 -15.93 5.28
N VAL A 489 -7.88 -16.35 5.42
CA VAL A 489 -8.33 -17.17 6.56
C VAL A 489 -7.60 -18.51 6.60
N VAL A 490 -7.44 -19.18 5.46
CA VAL A 490 -6.69 -20.44 5.35
C VAL A 490 -5.24 -20.26 5.80
N LEU A 491 -4.55 -19.21 5.32
CA LEU A 491 -3.18 -18.89 5.74
C LEU A 491 -3.09 -18.64 7.24
N PHE A 492 -4.02 -17.86 7.80
CA PHE A 492 -4.09 -17.56 9.21
C PHE A 492 -4.30 -18.83 10.05
N VAL A 493 -5.31 -19.64 9.71
CA VAL A 493 -5.67 -20.87 10.43
C VAL A 493 -4.56 -21.91 10.31
N TYR A 494 -4.00 -22.10 9.10
CA TYR A 494 -2.86 -23.00 8.88
C TYR A 494 -1.70 -22.68 9.82
N TYR A 495 -1.25 -21.41 9.83
CA TYR A 495 -0.12 -21.02 10.67
C TYR A 495 -0.45 -21.14 12.15
N LYS A 496 -1.66 -20.77 12.55
CA LYS A 496 -2.13 -20.86 13.94
C LYS A 496 -2.15 -22.29 14.47
N ILE A 497 -2.63 -23.25 13.67
CA ILE A 497 -2.67 -24.66 14.03
C ILE A 497 -1.25 -25.24 14.04
N ARG A 498 -0.46 -24.96 12.99
CA ARG A 498 0.88 -25.54 12.80
C ARG A 498 1.85 -25.10 13.88
N HIS A 499 1.81 -23.83 14.29
CA HIS A 499 2.72 -23.23 15.26
C HIS A 499 2.10 -23.01 16.64
N LYS A 500 0.81 -23.37 16.83
CA LYS A 500 0.06 -23.22 18.09
C LYS A 500 0.13 -21.81 18.67
N THR A 501 0.13 -20.78 17.81
CA THR A 501 0.24 -19.40 18.22
C THR A 501 -0.99 -18.94 18.99
N LYS A 502 -0.79 -17.94 19.87
CA LYS A 502 -1.86 -17.36 20.70
C LYS A 502 -1.82 -15.84 20.57
N LEU A 503 -2.95 -15.23 20.86
CA LEU A 503 -3.03 -13.79 21.00
C LEU A 503 -2.07 -13.33 22.11
N ILE A 504 -1.15 -12.42 21.80
CA ILE A 504 -0.13 -11.95 22.74
C ILE A 504 -0.81 -11.13 23.85
N PRO A 505 -0.66 -11.45 25.14
CA PRO A 505 -1.18 -10.63 26.23
C PRO A 505 -0.59 -9.21 26.19
N LEU A 506 -1.38 -8.18 26.55
CA LEU A 506 -0.96 -6.77 26.43
C LEU A 506 0.27 -6.40 27.27
N ASP A 507 0.50 -7.11 28.36
CA ASP A 507 1.67 -6.98 29.24
C ASP A 507 2.93 -7.64 28.68
N GLN A 508 2.78 -8.52 27.67
CA GLN A 508 3.88 -9.23 27.00
C GLN A 508 4.15 -8.72 25.58
N VAL A 509 3.40 -7.73 25.11
CA VAL A 509 3.64 -7.11 23.81
C VAL A 509 4.99 -6.42 23.83
N ASP A 510 5.84 -6.74 22.86
CA ASP A 510 7.13 -6.07 22.67
C ASP A 510 6.92 -4.66 22.09
N ILE A 511 6.97 -3.67 22.98
CA ILE A 511 6.85 -2.23 22.64
C ILE A 511 8.21 -1.55 22.44
N SER A 512 9.31 -2.30 22.53
CA SER A 512 10.67 -1.74 22.40
C SER A 512 10.85 -1.00 21.07
N SER A 513 11.50 0.15 21.12
CA SER A 513 11.94 0.83 19.90
C SER A 513 13.25 0.18 19.42
N THR A 514 13.46 0.11 18.11
CA THR A 514 14.71 -0.42 17.51
C THR A 514 16.01 0.25 18.00
N ARG A 515 15.92 1.34 18.75
CA ARG A 515 17.07 2.02 19.39
C ARG A 515 17.53 1.35 20.68
N THR A 516 16.66 0.65 21.38
CA THR A 516 17.02 -0.01 22.64
C THR A 516 17.93 -1.21 22.38
N GLU A 517 17.71 -1.89 21.24
CA GLU A 517 18.54 -3.03 20.83
C GLU A 517 19.94 -2.60 20.38
N GLN A 518 20.11 -1.40 19.79
CA GLN A 518 21.42 -0.86 19.36
C GLN A 518 22.24 -0.20 20.49
N ARG A 519 21.71 -0.04 21.71
CA ARG A 519 22.44 0.50 22.87
C ARG A 519 22.98 -0.58 23.80
N HIS A 520 22.67 -1.84 23.57
CA HIS A 520 23.16 -2.98 24.36
C HIS A 520 24.28 -3.76 23.65
N ASP A 521 24.69 -3.36 22.45
CA ASP A 521 25.89 -3.80 21.74
C ASP A 521 26.97 -2.69 21.82
#